data_74228710dc2408a984a6f7bb1f332fb6
#
_entry.id   74228710dc2408a984a6f7bb1f332fb6
#
_cell.length_a   1.000
_cell.length_b   1.000
_cell.length_c   1.000
_cell.angle_alpha   90.00
_cell.angle_beta   90.00
_cell.angle_gamma   90.00
#
_symmetry.space_group_name_H-M   'P 1'
#
loop_
_entity.id
_entity.type
_entity.pdbx_description
1 polymer ?
#
loop_
_entity_poly.entity_id
_entity_poly.type
_entity_poly.pdbx_seq_one_letter_code
_entity_poly.pdbx_strand_id
1 'polypeptide(L)'
;KLDTTFLFEIPLFRKLNNIEEQNNWFSASDKPALSNYLSSELKTLNNEAVVSNYKFGKVNETGFLDTKKLKENYTNYLVAENCYLEETFDYSKLVIQDDQIEYKDIRAKQIVFAEGFGLHNNPYFNNLPLDGTKGELLIIKSENLKLNEIINSSIWILPLGNHLYKVGATYDWEDKTNQTTEKAKTELVEKAAKAQELA
;
A
#
# COMPACT_ATOMS: atom_id res chain seq x y z
N LYS A 1 14.42 -12.51 16.54
CA LYS A 1 13.25 -11.62 16.60
C LYS A 1 13.50 -10.47 15.63
N LEU A 2 12.59 -10.27 14.66
CA LEU A 2 12.71 -9.14 13.72
C LEU A 2 12.60 -7.82 14.50
N ASP A 3 13.46 -6.86 14.15
CA ASP A 3 13.29 -5.48 14.57
C ASP A 3 12.02 -4.90 13.94
N THR A 4 11.17 -4.23 14.71
CA THR A 4 9.90 -3.67 14.26
C THR A 4 9.98 -2.18 13.91
N THR A 5 11.19 -1.61 13.79
CA THR A 5 11.40 -0.19 13.48
C THR A 5 10.93 0.24 12.08
N PHE A 6 10.30 -0.65 11.33
CA PHE A 6 9.71 -0.41 10.01
C PHE A 6 8.19 -0.23 10.04
N LEU A 7 7.54 -0.40 11.19
CA LEU A 7 6.10 -0.17 11.39
C LEU A 7 5.90 1.18 12.09
N PHE A 8 5.08 2.03 11.51
CA PHE A 8 4.77 3.36 12.02
C PHE A 8 3.25 3.48 12.22
N GLU A 9 2.85 3.63 13.48
CA GLU A 9 1.45 3.85 13.84
C GLU A 9 1.13 5.34 13.73
N ILE A 10 0.26 5.69 12.82
CA ILE A 10 -0.26 7.05 12.65
C ILE A 10 -1.74 7.01 12.29
N PRO A 11 -2.56 7.98 12.73
CA PRO A 11 -3.97 7.99 12.44
C PRO A 11 -4.24 8.22 10.95
N LEU A 12 -5.31 7.62 10.44
CA LEU A 12 -5.83 7.87 9.10
C LEU A 12 -7.18 8.59 9.20
N PHE A 13 -7.33 9.64 8.43
CA PHE A 13 -8.57 10.39 8.30
C PHE A 13 -9.11 10.31 6.87
N ARG A 14 -10.33 9.79 6.75
CA ARG A 14 -11.09 9.76 5.50
C ARG A 14 -11.83 11.07 5.35
N LYS A 15 -11.53 11.87 4.32
CA LYS A 15 -12.30 13.05 3.95
C LYS A 15 -13.68 12.61 3.45
N LEU A 16 -14.73 13.16 4.04
CA LEU A 16 -16.10 12.94 3.60
C LEU A 16 -16.53 14.14 2.75
N ASN A 17 -17.12 13.89 1.59
CA ASN A 17 -17.36 14.93 0.60
C ASN A 17 -18.81 15.42 0.58
N ASN A 18 -19.73 14.69 1.22
CA ASN A 18 -21.16 15.01 1.28
C ASN A 18 -21.84 14.32 2.47
N ILE A 19 -23.11 14.63 2.68
CA ILE A 19 -23.94 14.05 3.77
C ILE A 19 -24.14 12.55 3.57
N GLU A 20 -24.26 12.08 2.34
CA GLU A 20 -24.42 10.64 2.05
C GLU A 20 -23.19 9.85 2.52
N GLU A 21 -21.98 10.34 2.21
CA GLU A 21 -20.74 9.70 2.71
C GLU A 21 -20.67 9.71 4.25
N GLN A 22 -21.13 10.77 4.92
CA GLN A 22 -21.21 10.79 6.38
C GLN A 22 -22.19 9.75 6.92
N ASN A 23 -23.38 9.63 6.33
CA ASN A 23 -24.36 8.62 6.73
C ASN A 23 -23.85 7.20 6.48
N ASN A 24 -23.19 6.97 5.35
CA ASN A 24 -22.55 5.70 5.04
C ASN A 24 -21.41 5.37 6.04
N TRP A 25 -20.66 6.39 6.46
CA TRP A 25 -19.64 6.24 7.50
C TRP A 25 -20.24 5.79 8.83
N PHE A 26 -21.30 6.45 9.29
CA PHE A 26 -22.00 6.06 10.53
C PHE A 26 -22.54 4.63 10.43
N SER A 27 -23.22 4.32 9.32
CA SER A 27 -23.73 2.95 9.11
C SER A 27 -22.63 1.89 9.06
N ALA A 28 -21.43 2.26 8.60
CA ALA A 28 -20.28 1.36 8.61
C ALA A 28 -19.67 1.22 10.02
N SER A 29 -19.54 2.33 10.77
CA SER A 29 -18.98 2.33 12.12
C SER A 29 -19.83 1.55 13.13
N ASP A 30 -21.13 1.43 12.87
CA ASP A 30 -22.06 0.65 13.72
C ASP A 30 -21.96 -0.87 13.47
N LYS A 31 -21.30 -1.31 12.40
CA LYS A 31 -21.15 -2.74 12.12
C LYS A 31 -20.16 -3.38 13.10
N PRO A 32 -20.51 -4.51 13.76
CA PRO A 32 -19.63 -5.15 14.75
C PRO A 32 -18.21 -5.46 14.23
N ALA A 33 -18.07 -5.79 12.95
CA ALA A 33 -16.77 -6.07 12.33
C ALA A 33 -15.91 -4.82 12.09
N LEU A 34 -16.48 -3.62 12.13
CA LEU A 34 -15.82 -2.36 11.80
C LEU A 34 -15.78 -1.37 12.98
N SER A 35 -16.60 -1.56 14.00
CA SER A 35 -16.76 -0.60 15.11
C SER A 35 -15.47 -0.35 15.91
N ASN A 36 -14.55 -1.32 15.95
CA ASN A 36 -13.25 -1.14 16.58
C ASN A 36 -12.30 -0.26 15.73
N TYR A 37 -12.50 -0.24 14.43
CA TYR A 37 -11.62 0.45 13.48
C TYR A 37 -12.16 1.81 13.04
N LEU A 38 -13.47 1.96 12.92
CA LEU A 38 -14.10 3.21 12.48
C LEU A 38 -14.66 3.98 13.66
N SER A 39 -14.14 5.18 13.91
CA SER A 39 -14.71 6.06 14.94
C SER A 39 -16.09 6.55 14.50
N SER A 40 -17.09 6.40 15.37
CA SER A 40 -18.41 7.02 15.19
C SER A 40 -18.38 8.54 15.38
N GLU A 41 -17.28 9.08 15.93
CA GLU A 41 -17.09 10.51 16.10
C GLU A 41 -16.34 11.10 14.91
N LEU A 42 -17.00 11.97 14.15
CA LEU A 42 -16.36 12.70 13.05
C LEU A 42 -15.50 13.85 13.58
N LYS A 43 -14.32 14.02 12.98
CA LYS A 43 -13.33 15.02 13.38
C LYS A 43 -13.26 16.19 12.39
N THR A 44 -12.93 17.38 12.90
CA THR A 44 -12.48 18.50 12.10
C THR A 44 -10.95 18.56 12.17
N LEU A 45 -10.28 18.66 11.04
CA LEU A 45 -8.84 18.87 11.00
C LEU A 45 -8.56 20.38 10.98
N ASN A 46 -7.80 20.85 11.95
CA ASN A 46 -7.31 22.22 12.00
C ASN A 46 -6.02 22.34 11.17
N ASN A 47 -6.16 22.27 9.86
CA ASN A 47 -5.04 22.36 8.93
C ASN A 47 -5.46 23.20 7.72
N GLU A 48 -4.84 24.36 7.55
CA GLU A 48 -5.16 25.32 6.49
C GLU A 48 -4.93 24.75 5.08
N ALA A 49 -4.07 23.77 4.94
CA ALA A 49 -3.77 23.12 3.67
C ALA A 49 -4.69 21.94 3.36
N VAL A 50 -5.59 21.54 4.28
CA VAL A 50 -6.53 20.44 4.09
C VAL A 50 -7.93 20.89 4.46
N VAL A 51 -8.57 21.56 3.53
CA VAL A 51 -9.91 22.11 3.75
C VAL A 51 -10.99 21.12 3.34
N SER A 52 -12.05 21.07 4.13
CA SER A 52 -13.23 20.28 3.84
C SER A 52 -14.48 20.97 4.39
N ASN A 53 -15.53 21.04 3.58
CA ASN A 53 -16.85 21.50 4.01
C ASN A 53 -17.54 20.48 4.94
N TYR A 54 -17.04 19.27 4.95
CA TYR A 54 -17.54 18.16 5.78
C TYR A 54 -16.44 17.66 6.70
N LYS A 55 -16.83 16.94 7.74
CA LYS A 55 -15.91 16.38 8.71
C LYS A 55 -15.16 15.16 8.14
N PHE A 56 -14.22 14.66 8.91
CA PHE A 56 -13.41 13.50 8.59
C PHE A 56 -13.80 12.32 9.48
N GLY A 57 -13.89 11.15 8.89
CA GLY A 57 -13.98 9.90 9.62
C GLY A 57 -12.59 9.42 10.03
N LYS A 58 -12.38 9.14 11.31
CA LYS A 58 -11.12 8.61 11.82
C LYS A 58 -11.13 7.09 11.76
N VAL A 59 -10.07 6.52 11.18
CA VAL A 59 -9.78 5.09 11.25
C VAL A 59 -8.74 4.85 12.35
N ASN A 60 -9.07 3.98 13.29
CA ASN A 60 -8.20 3.58 14.40
C ASN A 60 -7.29 2.41 13.97
N GLU A 61 -6.24 2.16 14.77
CA GLU A 61 -5.30 1.05 14.56
C GLU A 61 -4.72 1.04 13.14
N THR A 62 -4.31 2.21 12.67
CA THR A 62 -3.75 2.41 11.33
C THR A 62 -2.32 2.88 11.39
N GLY A 63 -1.65 2.76 10.27
CA GLY A 63 -0.28 3.18 10.12
C GLY A 63 0.24 2.88 8.73
N PHE A 64 1.55 2.91 8.59
CA PHE A 64 2.22 2.48 7.37
C PHE A 64 3.43 1.60 7.66
N LEU A 65 3.78 0.81 6.67
CA LEU A 65 4.92 -0.08 6.69
C LEU A 65 5.98 0.44 5.73
N ASP A 66 7.21 0.61 6.22
CA ASP A 66 8.37 0.77 5.35
C ASP A 66 8.75 -0.59 4.75
N THR A 67 8.17 -0.87 3.60
CA THR A 67 8.34 -2.15 2.92
C THR A 67 9.78 -2.42 2.47
N LYS A 68 10.56 -1.37 2.19
CA LYS A 68 11.96 -1.50 1.84
C LYS A 68 12.76 -2.00 3.06
N LYS A 69 12.58 -1.34 4.19
CA LYS A 69 13.25 -1.71 5.44
C LYS A 69 12.80 -3.09 5.95
N LEU A 70 11.51 -3.41 5.82
CA LEU A 70 11.02 -4.76 6.12
C LEU A 70 11.73 -5.81 5.26
N LYS A 71 11.79 -5.60 3.94
CA LYS A 71 12.46 -6.52 3.03
C LYS A 71 13.92 -6.71 3.40
N GLU A 72 14.65 -5.63 3.64
CA GLU A 72 16.07 -5.68 4.05
C GLU A 72 16.25 -6.47 5.36
N ASN A 73 15.47 -6.15 6.38
CA ASN A 73 15.56 -6.84 7.69
C ASN A 73 15.20 -8.31 7.58
N TYR A 74 14.16 -8.64 6.82
CA TYR A 74 13.73 -10.03 6.65
C TYR A 74 14.73 -10.84 5.82
N THR A 75 15.29 -10.27 4.76
CA THR A 75 16.34 -10.91 3.98
C THR A 75 17.56 -11.18 4.84
N ASN A 76 18.01 -10.21 5.64
CA ASN A 76 19.14 -10.41 6.55
C ASN A 76 18.87 -11.51 7.58
N TYR A 77 17.66 -11.58 8.11
CA TYR A 77 17.24 -12.67 8.99
C TYR A 77 17.33 -14.04 8.30
N LEU A 78 16.77 -14.17 7.09
CA LEU A 78 16.81 -15.43 6.33
C LEU A 78 18.25 -15.84 5.96
N VAL A 79 19.10 -14.89 5.63
CA VAL A 79 20.53 -15.15 5.37
C VAL A 79 21.20 -15.68 6.63
N ALA A 80 20.96 -15.08 7.79
CA ALA A 80 21.53 -15.53 9.07
C ALA A 80 21.08 -16.94 9.46
N GLU A 81 19.83 -17.32 9.10
CA GLU A 81 19.27 -18.65 9.33
C GLU A 81 19.65 -19.67 8.24
N ASN A 82 20.47 -19.30 7.24
CA ASN A 82 20.80 -20.12 6.07
C ASN A 82 19.56 -20.60 5.27
N CYS A 83 18.53 -19.76 5.21
CA CYS A 83 17.25 -20.03 4.55
C CYS A 83 16.99 -19.12 3.35
N TYR A 84 18.01 -18.48 2.80
CA TYR A 84 17.90 -17.54 1.68
C TYR A 84 18.84 -17.92 0.54
N LEU A 85 18.29 -18.01 -0.64
CA LEU A 85 19.03 -18.20 -1.88
C LEU A 85 18.68 -17.04 -2.84
N GLU A 86 19.65 -16.18 -3.12
CA GLU A 86 19.49 -15.03 -4.01
C GLU A 86 19.78 -15.44 -5.46
N GLU A 87 18.73 -15.89 -6.14
CA GLU A 87 18.82 -16.22 -7.57
C GLU A 87 17.47 -16.05 -8.27
N THR A 88 17.52 -15.98 -9.60
CA THR A 88 16.32 -16.13 -10.41
C THR A 88 15.90 -17.60 -10.42
N PHE A 89 14.64 -17.86 -10.04
CA PHE A 89 14.10 -19.20 -10.04
C PHE A 89 14.01 -19.77 -11.48
N ASP A 90 14.60 -20.93 -11.69
CA ASP A 90 14.61 -21.60 -12.99
C ASP A 90 13.63 -22.77 -12.98
N TYR A 91 12.46 -22.58 -13.56
CA TYR A 91 11.40 -23.60 -13.59
C TYR A 91 11.85 -24.92 -14.24
N SER A 92 12.83 -24.89 -15.14
CA SER A 92 13.37 -26.10 -15.79
C SER A 92 14.14 -27.00 -14.84
N LYS A 93 14.55 -26.47 -13.69
CA LYS A 93 15.26 -27.22 -12.62
C LYS A 93 14.31 -27.78 -11.57
N LEU A 94 13.02 -27.49 -11.66
CA LEU A 94 12.02 -27.98 -10.72
C LEU A 94 11.53 -29.38 -11.16
N VAL A 95 11.66 -30.34 -10.26
CA VAL A 95 11.13 -31.69 -10.43
C VAL A 95 10.07 -31.94 -9.37
N ILE A 96 8.85 -32.27 -9.81
CA ILE A 96 7.72 -32.53 -8.92
C ILE A 96 7.46 -34.04 -8.97
N GLN A 97 7.51 -34.70 -7.81
CA GLN A 97 7.18 -36.10 -7.60
C GLN A 97 5.97 -36.20 -6.65
N ASP A 98 5.37 -37.35 -6.49
CA ASP A 98 4.12 -37.53 -5.74
C ASP A 98 4.20 -37.01 -4.27
N ASP A 99 5.35 -37.18 -3.62
CA ASP A 99 5.55 -36.84 -2.21
C ASP A 99 6.72 -35.91 -1.95
N GLN A 100 7.42 -35.49 -3.01
CA GLN A 100 8.64 -34.70 -2.90
C GLN A 100 8.81 -33.73 -4.07
N ILE A 101 9.32 -32.56 -3.77
CA ILE A 101 9.74 -31.53 -4.73
C ILE A 101 11.24 -31.39 -4.65
N GLU A 102 11.90 -31.42 -5.79
CA GLU A 102 13.35 -31.17 -5.88
C GLU A 102 13.62 -29.93 -6.74
N TYR A 103 14.48 -29.07 -6.24
CA TYR A 103 14.99 -27.92 -6.99
C TYR A 103 16.49 -27.85 -6.79
N LYS A 104 17.25 -28.22 -7.82
CA LYS A 104 18.72 -28.41 -7.73
C LYS A 104 19.08 -29.42 -6.62
N ASP A 105 19.74 -28.96 -5.57
CA ASP A 105 20.13 -29.75 -4.38
C ASP A 105 19.16 -29.60 -3.19
N ILE A 106 18.10 -28.81 -3.37
CA ILE A 106 17.08 -28.56 -2.34
C ILE A 106 15.94 -29.57 -2.50
N ARG A 107 15.52 -30.18 -1.40
CA ARG A 107 14.35 -31.05 -1.32
C ARG A 107 13.32 -30.46 -0.38
N ALA A 108 12.06 -30.49 -0.79
CA ALA A 108 10.94 -29.97 -0.02
C ALA A 108 9.67 -30.81 -0.22
N LYS A 109 8.74 -30.70 0.72
CA LYS A 109 7.40 -31.31 0.58
C LYS A 109 6.44 -30.40 -0.17
N GLN A 110 6.67 -29.09 -0.14
CA GLN A 110 5.80 -28.08 -0.72
C GLN A 110 6.63 -26.92 -1.28
N ILE A 111 6.11 -26.28 -2.31
CA ILE A 111 6.61 -25.02 -2.85
C ILE A 111 5.47 -24.01 -2.88
N VAL A 112 5.76 -22.77 -2.51
CA VAL A 112 4.83 -21.65 -2.57
C VAL A 112 5.40 -20.61 -3.53
N PHE A 113 4.67 -20.33 -4.60
CA PHE A 113 5.00 -19.29 -5.55
C PHE A 113 4.34 -17.98 -5.10
N ALA A 114 5.14 -17.01 -4.63
CA ALA A 114 4.69 -15.70 -4.16
C ALA A 114 5.15 -14.59 -5.13
N GLU A 115 4.90 -14.77 -6.41
CA GLU A 115 5.50 -14.01 -7.52
C GLU A 115 4.72 -12.74 -7.89
N GLY A 116 3.52 -12.56 -7.34
CA GLY A 116 2.64 -11.46 -7.72
C GLY A 116 2.37 -11.45 -9.23
N PHE A 117 2.60 -10.32 -9.89
CA PHE A 117 2.43 -10.20 -11.35
C PHE A 117 3.36 -11.12 -12.17
N GLY A 118 4.46 -11.57 -11.58
CA GLY A 118 5.37 -12.57 -12.17
C GLY A 118 4.71 -13.91 -12.50
N LEU A 119 3.53 -14.18 -11.94
CA LEU A 119 2.71 -15.36 -12.21
C LEU A 119 2.54 -15.65 -13.70
N HIS A 120 2.48 -14.63 -14.56
CA HIS A 120 2.34 -14.79 -16.00
C HIS A 120 3.49 -15.55 -16.67
N ASN A 121 4.65 -15.60 -16.02
CA ASN A 121 5.82 -16.36 -16.46
C ASN A 121 5.88 -17.77 -15.83
N ASN A 122 5.01 -18.08 -14.86
CA ASN A 122 5.00 -19.35 -14.17
C ASN A 122 4.28 -20.42 -15.00
N PRO A 123 4.94 -21.50 -15.46
CA PRO A 123 4.33 -22.50 -16.33
C PRO A 123 3.20 -23.30 -15.64
N TYR A 124 3.12 -23.30 -14.32
CA TYR A 124 2.12 -24.03 -13.55
C TYR A 124 0.85 -23.22 -13.28
N PHE A 125 0.95 -21.88 -13.25
CA PHE A 125 -0.13 -21.01 -12.76
C PHE A 125 -0.43 -19.81 -13.68
N ASN A 126 0.20 -19.70 -14.85
CA ASN A 126 0.02 -18.59 -15.80
C ASN A 126 -1.40 -18.48 -16.39
N ASN A 127 -2.22 -19.51 -16.21
CA ASN A 127 -3.63 -19.54 -16.63
C ASN A 127 -4.59 -19.00 -15.57
N LEU A 128 -4.11 -18.66 -14.36
CA LEU A 128 -4.96 -18.06 -13.35
C LEU A 128 -5.36 -16.63 -13.74
N PRO A 129 -6.60 -16.21 -13.45
CA PRO A 129 -7.12 -14.89 -13.86
C PRO A 129 -6.62 -13.79 -12.92
N LEU A 130 -5.31 -13.59 -12.85
CA LEU A 130 -4.68 -12.49 -12.13
C LEU A 130 -4.35 -11.39 -13.11
N ASP A 131 -5.06 -10.28 -13.04
CA ASP A 131 -4.71 -9.08 -13.80
C ASP A 131 -3.95 -8.08 -12.91
N GLY A 132 -2.95 -7.43 -13.48
CA GLY A 132 -2.13 -6.44 -12.80
C GLY A 132 -2.62 -5.03 -13.09
N THR A 133 -2.60 -4.19 -12.07
CA THR A 133 -2.84 -2.75 -12.19
C THR A 133 -1.58 -2.00 -11.83
N LYS A 134 -1.14 -1.12 -12.72
CA LYS A 134 -0.04 -0.21 -12.44
C LYS A 134 -0.51 0.96 -11.61
N GLY A 135 0.14 1.20 -10.47
CA GLY A 135 -0.09 2.38 -9.64
C GLY A 135 1.19 3.19 -9.50
N GLU A 136 1.13 4.47 -9.88
CA GLU A 136 2.25 5.39 -9.70
C GLU A 136 2.02 6.28 -8.49
N LEU A 137 3.11 6.64 -7.82
CA LEU A 137 3.14 7.44 -6.61
C LEU A 137 4.05 8.65 -6.84
N LEU A 138 3.74 9.76 -6.18
CA LEU A 138 4.54 10.97 -6.20
C LEU A 138 5.05 11.26 -4.79
N ILE A 139 6.33 11.64 -4.68
CA ILE A 139 6.87 12.22 -3.43
C ILE A 139 6.99 13.73 -3.65
N ILE A 140 6.34 14.48 -2.79
CA ILE A 140 6.37 15.94 -2.79
C ILE A 140 7.03 16.48 -1.52
N LYS A 141 7.60 17.66 -1.61
CA LYS A 141 8.05 18.43 -0.47
C LYS A 141 7.14 19.66 -0.30
N SER A 142 6.59 19.85 0.90
CA SER A 142 5.74 21.00 1.21
C SER A 142 5.92 21.41 2.68
N GLU A 143 6.35 22.63 2.90
CA GLU A 143 6.50 23.19 4.27
C GLU A 143 5.16 23.64 4.85
N ASN A 144 4.16 23.87 4.00
CA ASN A 144 2.86 24.38 4.38
C ASN A 144 1.86 23.27 4.74
N LEU A 145 2.06 22.04 4.25
CA LEU A 145 1.09 20.95 4.42
C LEU A 145 0.98 20.45 5.88
N LYS A 146 2.07 20.45 6.65
CA LYS A 146 2.15 20.19 8.11
C LYS A 146 1.24 19.06 8.62
N LEU A 147 1.14 17.97 7.87
CA LEU A 147 0.35 16.80 8.25
C LEU A 147 1.18 15.85 9.11
N ASN A 148 0.54 15.34 10.16
CA ASN A 148 1.04 14.23 10.99
C ASN A 148 0.16 12.98 10.84
N GLU A 149 -0.87 13.06 10.02
CA GLU A 149 -1.88 12.01 9.79
C GLU A 149 -1.90 11.61 8.32
N ILE A 150 -2.36 10.39 8.05
CA ILE A 150 -2.70 9.99 6.68
C ILE A 150 -4.05 10.61 6.32
N ILE A 151 -4.10 11.33 5.22
CA ILE A 151 -5.35 11.83 4.65
C ILE A 151 -5.75 10.94 3.47
N ASN A 152 -6.96 10.43 3.48
CA ASN A 152 -7.55 9.65 2.40
C ASN A 152 -8.74 10.40 1.82
N SER A 153 -8.68 10.71 0.53
CA SER A 153 -9.70 11.41 -0.27
C SER A 153 -9.79 10.75 -1.65
N SER A 154 -9.84 11.53 -2.72
CA SER A 154 -9.64 11.04 -4.10
C SER A 154 -8.22 10.51 -4.34
N ILE A 155 -7.27 10.97 -3.54
CA ILE A 155 -5.92 10.46 -3.37
C ILE A 155 -5.66 10.26 -1.88
N TRP A 156 -4.60 9.55 -1.54
CA TRP A 156 -4.09 9.53 -0.18
C TRP A 156 -2.78 10.31 -0.08
N ILE A 157 -2.57 10.94 1.07
CA ILE A 157 -1.37 11.70 1.41
C ILE A 157 -0.79 11.08 2.67
N LEU A 158 0.43 10.58 2.60
CA LEU A 158 1.16 9.95 3.70
C LEU A 158 2.36 10.81 4.08
N PRO A 159 2.43 11.36 5.30
CA PRO A 159 3.62 12.06 5.76
C PRO A 159 4.79 11.09 5.96
N LEU A 160 5.96 11.45 5.42
CA LEU A 160 7.21 10.70 5.55
C LEU A 160 8.21 11.35 6.53
N GLY A 161 7.85 12.49 7.12
CA GLY A 161 8.76 13.34 7.89
C GLY A 161 9.54 14.33 7.01
N ASN A 162 10.20 15.30 7.66
CA ASN A 162 11.02 16.33 6.99
C ASN A 162 10.30 17.07 5.86
N HIS A 163 9.01 17.36 6.02
CA HIS A 163 8.16 18.01 5.02
C HIS A 163 8.00 17.21 3.71
N LEU A 164 8.31 15.92 3.72
CA LEU A 164 8.10 15.02 2.59
C LEU A 164 6.78 14.26 2.76
N TYR A 165 6.05 14.13 1.66
CA TYR A 165 4.77 13.44 1.62
C TYR A 165 4.71 12.53 0.41
N LYS A 166 4.24 11.30 0.61
CA LYS A 166 3.92 10.39 -0.48
C LYS A 166 2.46 10.56 -0.85
N VAL A 167 2.20 10.78 -2.13
CA VAL A 167 0.87 11.03 -2.68
C VAL A 167 0.55 9.93 -3.69
N GLY A 168 -0.64 9.38 -3.64
CA GLY A 168 -1.04 8.30 -4.56
C GLY A 168 -2.51 7.94 -4.48
N ALA A 169 -2.87 7.04 -5.31
CA ALA A 169 -2.15 6.47 -6.43
C ALA A 169 -2.94 6.68 -7.73
N THR A 170 -2.24 6.59 -8.86
CA THR A 170 -2.93 6.37 -10.13
C THR A 170 -3.29 4.89 -10.27
N TYR A 171 -4.16 4.57 -11.21
CA TYR A 171 -4.52 3.20 -11.59
C TYR A 171 -4.54 3.11 -13.12
N ASP A 172 -3.62 2.32 -13.68
CA ASP A 172 -3.56 2.05 -15.10
C ASP A 172 -3.64 0.53 -15.34
N TRP A 173 -4.68 0.12 -16.03
CA TRP A 173 -4.95 -1.29 -16.33
C TRP A 173 -4.29 -1.76 -17.63
N GLU A 174 -3.82 -0.83 -18.47
CA GLU A 174 -3.22 -1.13 -19.76
C GLU A 174 -1.69 -1.21 -19.68
N ASP A 175 -1.07 -0.23 -18.99
CA ASP A 175 0.38 -0.21 -18.84
C ASP A 175 0.82 -1.22 -17.76
N LYS A 176 1.59 -2.21 -18.20
CA LYS A 176 2.18 -3.25 -17.32
C LYS A 176 3.67 -3.02 -17.05
N THR A 177 4.22 -1.88 -17.46
CA THR A 177 5.63 -1.54 -17.23
C THR A 177 5.86 -0.96 -15.83
N ASN A 178 7.12 -0.97 -15.39
CA ASN A 178 7.55 -0.33 -14.13
C ASN A 178 8.08 1.10 -14.36
N GLN A 179 7.87 1.68 -15.55
CA GLN A 179 8.36 3.02 -15.87
C GLN A 179 7.38 4.08 -15.42
N THR A 180 7.88 5.16 -14.83
CA THR A 180 7.06 6.32 -14.46
C THR A 180 6.65 7.11 -15.69
N THR A 181 5.45 7.74 -15.62
CA THR A 181 4.88 8.49 -16.76
C THR A 181 4.58 9.93 -16.37
N GLU A 182 4.77 10.87 -17.32
CA GLU A 182 4.36 12.28 -17.12
C GLU A 182 2.84 12.41 -16.99
N LYS A 183 2.07 11.51 -17.61
CA LYS A 183 0.61 11.44 -17.43
C LYS A 183 0.22 11.22 -15.97
N ALA A 184 0.80 10.21 -15.33
CA ALA A 184 0.53 9.90 -13.93
C ALA A 184 0.98 11.04 -13.00
N LYS A 185 2.14 11.63 -13.26
CA LYS A 185 2.63 12.78 -12.51
C LYS A 185 1.66 13.96 -12.60
N THR A 186 1.21 14.32 -13.80
CA THR A 186 0.24 15.41 -14.01
C THR A 186 -1.07 15.12 -13.27
N GLU A 187 -1.60 13.92 -13.39
CA GLU A 187 -2.82 13.49 -12.70
C GLU A 187 -2.69 13.63 -11.18
N LEU A 188 -1.58 13.17 -10.60
CA LEU A 188 -1.36 13.24 -9.16
C LEU A 188 -1.17 14.68 -8.67
N VAL A 189 -0.47 15.53 -9.43
CA VAL A 189 -0.31 16.95 -9.11
C VAL A 189 -1.66 17.67 -9.14
N GLU A 190 -2.48 17.45 -10.17
CA GLU A 190 -3.82 18.04 -10.27
C GLU A 190 -4.74 17.58 -9.15
N LYS A 191 -4.73 16.29 -8.81
CA LYS A 191 -5.53 15.77 -7.70
C LYS A 191 -5.06 16.31 -6.34
N ALA A 192 -3.74 16.48 -6.16
CA ALA A 192 -3.18 17.06 -4.95
C ALA A 192 -3.56 18.55 -4.83
N ALA A 193 -3.48 19.30 -5.91
CA ALA A 193 -3.92 20.70 -5.96
C ALA A 193 -5.42 20.83 -5.63
N LYS A 194 -6.27 20.02 -6.24
CA LYS A 194 -7.71 20.00 -5.92
C LYS A 194 -8.00 19.63 -4.47
N ALA A 195 -7.19 18.81 -3.84
CA ALA A 195 -7.33 18.53 -2.41
C ALA A 195 -7.03 19.78 -1.53
N GLN A 196 -6.25 20.73 -2.07
CA GLN A 196 -5.97 22.05 -1.47
C GLN A 196 -6.95 23.14 -1.92
N GLU A 197 -7.39 23.13 -3.20
CA GLU A 197 -8.26 24.18 -3.79
C GLU A 197 -9.74 24.07 -3.38
N LEU A 198 -10.17 23.03 -2.72
CA LEU A 198 -11.48 22.95 -2.06
C LEU A 198 -11.45 23.66 -0.68
N ALA A 199 -10.47 24.54 -0.51
CA ALA A 199 -10.30 25.47 0.57
C ALA A 199 -10.95 26.82 0.26
#